data_935419678141fa5216b0f9867c22f775
#
_entry.id   935419678141fa5216b0f9867c22f775
#
_cell.length_a   1.000
_cell.length_b   1.000
_cell.length_c   1.000
_cell.angle_alpha   90.00
_cell.angle_beta   90.00
_cell.angle_gamma   90.00
#
_symmetry.space_group_name_H-M   'P 1'
#
loop_
_entity.id
_entity.type
_entity.pdbx_description
1 polymer ?
#
loop_
_entity_poly.entity_id
_entity_poly.type
_entity_poly.pdbx_seq_one_letter_code
_entity_poly.pdbx_strand_id
1 'polypeptide(L)'
;MRIQIFLISASLLFVLGSGRTYAGDTLPATVGPETPHWSVTWKRLNMSGPVMELAGRLNPLPTKCNAPGLWSIGCETLDRDYADFDKYRPWLCEIGARSARIQSGWAKCEPEAGKYDFGWLDHIVDGLIEEGLTPWMSLGYGNPVYGAEKSLGSRIFSDDRTMKAWRKYVNALVTRYRGKVNEWEIWNEPNLGRGNNSAADYANLVIATVAEIKKVSPDAVIIAGSLSRMPLDFTSDFLDILKKKNVLGDIDYISFHPYFENPDDAVDGILELAELVRSYNPDIKLFMGECGCPCVLEWGHALRYHEWSEYSQAKWVARRMLNDWSLGIRSSIFTFVDLQYPNMMQSFGMLRTNLLKEVVYRRPAFYTFRNIVNVFTPGLVPDRTLEYDCNSARELSLTGVRIGEDIAGAVMWFSDKLPSDALDFQEVDLTLKGVALAEPVLVDLITGRVYNVKRYRGDVMAGRQKFTGLQLWDSPMLLIDMKFLPEGSVSVPVNSDGSVRDMKY
;
A
#
# COMPACT_ATOMS: atom_id res chain seq x y z
N MET A 1 37.85 49.52 -28.70
CA MET A 1 37.63 48.76 -27.47
C MET A 1 37.38 47.31 -27.88
N ARG A 2 38.45 46.48 -27.80
CA ARG A 2 38.39 45.07 -28.24
C ARG A 2 38.00 44.21 -27.05
N ILE A 3 36.92 43.45 -27.21
CA ILE A 3 36.50 42.43 -26.23
C ILE A 3 37.18 41.13 -26.62
N GLN A 4 38.06 40.63 -25.74
CA GLN A 4 38.66 39.31 -25.85
C GLN A 4 37.70 38.29 -25.26
N ILE A 5 37.31 37.32 -26.07
CA ILE A 5 36.56 36.13 -25.63
C ILE A 5 37.56 35.08 -25.20
N PHE A 6 37.56 34.74 -23.92
CA PHE A 6 38.35 33.60 -23.41
C PHE A 6 37.56 32.30 -23.62
N LEU A 7 38.05 31.46 -24.50
CA LEU A 7 37.63 30.09 -24.66
C LEU A 7 38.32 29.24 -23.59
N ILE A 8 37.57 28.77 -22.60
CA ILE A 8 38.08 27.76 -21.64
C ILE A 8 37.78 26.39 -22.25
N SER A 9 38.82 25.72 -22.73
CA SER A 9 38.79 24.33 -23.14
C SER A 9 38.79 23.43 -21.88
N ALA A 10 37.67 22.81 -21.57
CA ALA A 10 37.65 21.77 -20.55
C ALA A 10 38.14 20.44 -21.15
N SER A 11 39.40 20.11 -20.80
CA SER A 11 39.94 18.79 -21.11
C SER A 11 39.28 17.74 -20.20
N LEU A 12 38.41 16.90 -20.75
CA LEU A 12 37.93 15.69 -20.07
C LEU A 12 39.07 14.68 -20.02
N LEU A 13 39.69 14.49 -18.86
CA LEU A 13 40.54 13.36 -18.59
C LEU A 13 39.63 12.12 -18.45
N PHE A 14 39.62 11.25 -19.46
CA PHE A 14 39.13 9.90 -19.31
C PHE A 14 40.14 9.10 -18.48
N VAL A 15 39.86 8.92 -17.20
CA VAL A 15 40.48 7.87 -16.40
C VAL A 15 39.89 6.56 -16.85
N LEU A 16 40.60 5.81 -17.68
CA LEU A 16 40.34 4.40 -17.95
C LEU A 16 40.66 3.61 -16.67
N GLY A 17 39.70 3.63 -15.73
CA GLY A 17 39.68 2.65 -14.66
C GLY A 17 39.37 1.30 -15.26
N SER A 18 40.26 0.32 -15.05
CA SER A 18 40.06 -1.07 -15.41
C SER A 18 38.78 -1.58 -14.79
N GLY A 19 37.68 -1.44 -15.54
CA GLY A 19 36.38 -1.97 -15.16
C GLY A 19 36.44 -3.48 -15.06
N ARG A 20 36.45 -4.01 -13.86
CA ARG A 20 35.96 -5.36 -13.64
C ARG A 20 34.50 -5.34 -14.03
N THR A 21 34.17 -5.80 -15.23
CA THR A 21 32.83 -6.16 -15.62
C THR A 21 32.37 -7.25 -14.66
N TYR A 22 31.50 -6.88 -13.71
CA TYR A 22 30.74 -7.87 -12.97
C TYR A 22 29.85 -8.57 -14.01
N ALA A 23 30.19 -9.80 -14.36
CA ALA A 23 29.31 -10.68 -15.10
C ALA A 23 28.04 -10.86 -14.25
N GLY A 24 26.98 -10.13 -14.58
CA GLY A 24 25.73 -10.13 -13.81
C GLY A 24 24.90 -8.87 -13.94
N ASP A 25 25.41 -7.79 -14.51
CA ASP A 25 24.66 -6.51 -14.63
C ASP A 25 23.79 -6.40 -15.89
N THR A 26 23.73 -7.40 -16.73
CA THR A 26 22.71 -7.48 -17.77
C THR A 26 21.41 -7.94 -17.12
N LEU A 27 20.40 -7.08 -17.10
CA LEU A 27 19.03 -7.47 -16.81
C LEU A 27 18.71 -8.71 -17.65
N PRO A 28 18.34 -9.85 -17.05
CA PRO A 28 17.83 -10.96 -17.85
C PRO A 28 16.61 -10.46 -18.60
N ALA A 29 16.48 -10.80 -19.89
CA ALA A 29 15.39 -10.36 -20.75
C ALA A 29 13.99 -10.75 -20.21
N THR A 30 13.97 -11.70 -19.27
CA THR A 30 12.82 -12.10 -18.47
C THR A 30 13.31 -12.30 -17.04
N VAL A 31 13.04 -11.34 -16.16
CA VAL A 31 13.21 -11.54 -14.72
C VAL A 31 12.05 -12.44 -14.30
N GLY A 32 12.34 -13.69 -13.99
CA GLY A 32 11.34 -14.58 -13.40
C GLY A 32 10.75 -13.96 -12.12
N PRO A 33 9.51 -14.27 -11.75
CA PRO A 33 8.84 -13.70 -10.58
C PRO A 33 9.62 -13.87 -9.27
N GLU A 34 10.56 -14.81 -9.24
CA GLU A 34 11.31 -15.18 -8.04
C GLU A 34 12.68 -14.52 -7.91
N THR A 35 13.15 -13.83 -8.95
CA THR A 35 14.46 -13.19 -8.94
C THR A 35 14.28 -11.69 -8.77
N PRO A 36 14.48 -11.14 -7.55
CA PRO A 36 14.44 -9.69 -7.35
C PRO A 36 15.52 -9.04 -8.19
N HIS A 37 15.18 -7.91 -8.80
CA HIS A 37 16.21 -7.05 -9.34
C HIS A 37 17.00 -6.42 -8.18
N TRP A 38 18.31 -6.66 -8.15
CA TRP A 38 19.15 -6.26 -7.02
C TRP A 38 19.47 -4.77 -7.06
N SER A 39 18.91 -4.01 -6.12
CA SER A 39 19.52 -2.74 -5.70
C SER A 39 20.73 -3.01 -4.79
N VAL A 40 21.57 -2.00 -4.57
CA VAL A 40 22.68 -2.08 -3.59
C VAL A 40 22.13 -2.41 -2.20
N THR A 41 21.00 -1.82 -1.84
CA THR A 41 20.31 -2.04 -0.58
C THR A 41 19.83 -3.47 -0.43
N TRP A 42 19.24 -4.03 -1.48
CA TRP A 42 18.78 -5.42 -1.49
C TRP A 42 19.94 -6.42 -1.35
N LYS A 43 21.08 -6.16 -2.01
CA LYS A 43 22.29 -6.97 -1.83
C LYS A 43 22.78 -6.92 -0.38
N ARG A 44 22.80 -5.72 0.24
CA ARG A 44 23.18 -5.56 1.64
C ARG A 44 22.30 -6.38 2.58
N LEU A 45 20.98 -6.33 2.38
CA LEU A 45 20.03 -7.14 3.11
C LEU A 45 20.27 -8.63 3.04
N ASN A 46 20.49 -9.10 1.85
CA ASN A 46 20.73 -10.52 1.64
C ASN A 46 22.06 -11.00 2.24
N MET A 47 23.04 -10.12 2.35
CA MET A 47 24.35 -10.45 2.97
C MET A 47 24.34 -10.34 4.50
N SER A 48 23.43 -9.57 5.06
CA SER A 48 23.41 -9.22 6.49
C SER A 48 22.12 -9.65 7.19
N GLY A 49 21.39 -10.60 6.62
CA GLY A 49 20.18 -11.16 7.25
C GLY A 49 20.48 -11.87 8.57
N PRO A 50 19.45 -12.23 9.33
CA PRO A 50 19.61 -12.91 10.60
C PRO A 50 20.47 -14.16 10.43
N VAL A 51 21.38 -14.41 11.39
CA VAL A 51 22.19 -15.64 11.45
C VAL A 51 21.33 -16.78 11.95
N MET A 52 20.36 -17.19 11.14
CA MET A 52 19.41 -18.25 11.43
C MET A 52 19.44 -19.29 10.31
N GLU A 53 19.10 -20.51 10.67
CA GLU A 53 19.01 -21.59 9.68
C GLU A 53 17.79 -21.38 8.77
N LEU A 54 18.05 -21.30 7.49
CA LEU A 54 17.02 -21.15 6.49
C LEU A 54 16.22 -22.46 6.32
N ALA A 55 14.91 -22.39 6.50
CA ALA A 55 13.96 -23.46 6.23
C ALA A 55 13.45 -23.44 4.78
N GLY A 56 13.30 -22.23 4.21
CA GLY A 56 12.78 -22.07 2.85
C GLY A 56 12.52 -20.62 2.49
N ARG A 57 11.74 -20.42 1.44
CA ARG A 57 11.22 -19.10 1.03
C ARG A 57 9.73 -19.16 0.77
N LEU A 58 9.06 -18.04 1.01
CA LEU A 58 7.69 -17.87 0.56
C LEU A 58 7.62 -17.99 -0.97
N ASN A 59 6.60 -18.68 -1.43
CA ASN A 59 6.25 -18.85 -2.85
C ASN A 59 4.87 -18.22 -3.09
N PRO A 60 4.79 -16.90 -3.34
CA PRO A 60 3.54 -16.19 -3.46
C PRO A 60 2.73 -16.64 -4.68
N LEU A 61 1.42 -16.74 -4.48
CA LEU A 61 0.47 -17.09 -5.55
C LEU A 61 0.25 -15.92 -6.52
N PRO A 62 -0.05 -16.20 -7.79
CA PRO A 62 -0.52 -15.21 -8.74
C PRO A 62 -1.82 -14.54 -8.27
N THR A 63 -2.06 -13.29 -8.70
CA THR A 63 -3.21 -12.48 -8.31
C THR A 63 -4.56 -13.22 -8.41
N LYS A 64 -4.80 -13.91 -9.53
CA LYS A 64 -6.05 -14.67 -9.75
C LYS A 64 -6.24 -15.85 -8.82
N CYS A 65 -5.15 -16.37 -8.24
CA CYS A 65 -5.17 -17.52 -7.33
C CYS A 65 -5.38 -17.12 -5.87
N ASN A 66 -5.22 -15.83 -5.54
CA ASN A 66 -5.42 -15.32 -4.19
C ASN A 66 -6.90 -15.09 -3.88
N ALA A 67 -7.25 -15.22 -2.61
CA ALA A 67 -8.55 -14.81 -2.12
C ALA A 67 -8.66 -13.28 -2.07
N PRO A 68 -9.84 -12.69 -2.34
CA PRO A 68 -10.10 -11.29 -2.01
C PRO A 68 -9.89 -11.05 -0.52
N GLY A 69 -9.23 -9.94 -0.16
CA GLY A 69 -8.89 -9.63 1.22
C GLY A 69 -8.84 -8.13 1.48
N LEU A 70 -8.11 -7.75 2.51
CA LEU A 70 -8.00 -6.35 2.96
C LEU A 70 -7.08 -5.47 2.09
N TRP A 71 -6.45 -6.06 1.06
CA TRP A 71 -5.33 -5.44 0.37
C TRP A 71 -5.72 -4.88 -0.99
N SER A 72 -5.36 -3.63 -1.24
CA SER A 72 -5.54 -2.92 -2.50
C SER A 72 -4.24 -2.26 -2.94
N ILE A 73 -4.11 -2.01 -4.24
CA ILE A 73 -3.02 -1.23 -4.82
C ILE A 73 -3.56 0.04 -5.46
N GLY A 74 -2.75 1.11 -5.41
CA GLY A 74 -3.04 2.36 -6.07
C GLY A 74 -2.62 2.32 -7.54
N CYS A 75 -3.59 2.50 -8.43
CA CYS A 75 -3.41 2.67 -9.87
C CYS A 75 -3.93 4.06 -10.31
N GLU A 76 -3.68 5.08 -9.49
CA GLU A 76 -4.19 6.44 -9.68
C GLU A 76 -3.48 7.17 -10.82
N THR A 77 -3.94 8.39 -11.08
CA THR A 77 -3.34 9.38 -12.01
C THR A 77 -3.37 9.03 -13.50
N LEU A 78 -4.02 7.94 -13.88
CA LEU A 78 -4.23 7.57 -15.28
C LEU A 78 -5.14 8.56 -16.04
N ASP A 79 -5.97 9.28 -15.32
CA ASP A 79 -6.78 10.39 -15.81
C ASP A 79 -5.94 11.59 -16.25
N ARG A 80 -4.72 11.74 -15.70
CA ARG A 80 -3.76 12.82 -15.98
C ARG A 80 -2.53 12.34 -16.74
N ASP A 81 -2.54 11.08 -17.16
CA ASP A 81 -1.45 10.44 -17.91
C ASP A 81 -0.08 10.46 -17.19
N TYR A 82 -0.06 10.44 -15.83
CA TYR A 82 1.20 10.38 -15.07
C TYR A 82 1.79 8.97 -15.00
N ALA A 83 1.00 7.95 -15.31
CA ALA A 83 1.41 6.57 -15.56
C ALA A 83 0.82 6.09 -16.89
N ASP A 84 1.29 4.95 -17.37
CA ASP A 84 0.79 4.29 -18.57
C ASP A 84 0.33 2.87 -18.20
N PHE A 85 -0.96 2.61 -18.29
CA PHE A 85 -1.58 1.36 -17.87
C PHE A 85 -0.99 0.15 -18.60
N ASP A 86 -0.81 0.25 -19.92
CA ASP A 86 -0.33 -0.87 -20.74
C ASP A 86 1.12 -1.26 -20.40
N LYS A 87 1.91 -0.30 -19.94
CA LYS A 87 3.31 -0.54 -19.55
C LYS A 87 3.45 -1.35 -18.27
N TYR A 88 2.51 -1.22 -17.33
CA TYR A 88 2.57 -1.95 -16.06
C TYR A 88 1.53 -3.08 -15.91
N ARG A 89 0.54 -3.13 -16.78
CA ARG A 89 -0.49 -4.17 -16.77
C ARG A 89 0.06 -5.59 -16.65
N PRO A 90 1.16 -5.99 -17.38
CA PRO A 90 1.72 -7.35 -17.29
C PRO A 90 2.16 -7.75 -15.86
N TRP A 91 2.40 -6.77 -14.97
CA TRP A 91 2.86 -7.00 -13.61
C TRP A 91 1.73 -7.17 -12.59
N LEU A 92 0.50 -6.83 -12.98
CA LEU A 92 -0.68 -6.93 -12.10
C LEU A 92 -1.00 -8.38 -11.74
N CYS A 93 -0.71 -9.33 -12.64
CA CYS A 93 -0.95 -10.75 -12.39
C CYS A 93 -0.08 -11.33 -11.27
N GLU A 94 0.98 -10.63 -10.83
CA GLU A 94 1.95 -11.14 -9.87
C GLU A 94 1.82 -10.55 -8.48
N ILE A 95 1.13 -9.39 -8.32
CA ILE A 95 1.13 -8.64 -7.06
C ILE A 95 0.34 -9.33 -5.94
N GLY A 96 -0.60 -10.17 -6.29
CA GLY A 96 -1.41 -10.91 -5.32
C GLY A 96 -2.65 -10.16 -4.81
N ALA A 97 -2.70 -8.83 -4.86
CA ALA A 97 -3.88 -8.07 -4.48
C ALA A 97 -5.06 -8.32 -5.42
N ARG A 98 -6.27 -8.37 -4.87
CA ARG A 98 -7.50 -8.57 -5.64
C ARG A 98 -8.31 -7.29 -5.82
N SER A 99 -7.77 -6.13 -5.45
CA SER A 99 -8.43 -4.83 -5.49
C SER A 99 -7.45 -3.74 -5.95
N ALA A 100 -7.94 -2.79 -6.75
CA ALA A 100 -7.15 -1.67 -7.24
C ALA A 100 -7.95 -0.36 -7.23
N ARG A 101 -7.33 0.72 -6.71
CA ARG A 101 -7.86 2.08 -6.76
C ARG A 101 -7.55 2.73 -8.10
N ILE A 102 -8.57 3.32 -8.73
CA ILE A 102 -8.42 4.17 -9.91
C ILE A 102 -9.18 5.48 -9.73
N GLN A 103 -8.82 6.51 -10.47
CA GLN A 103 -9.50 7.81 -10.49
C GLN A 103 -10.35 7.94 -11.74
N SER A 104 -11.57 8.45 -11.59
CA SER A 104 -12.56 8.52 -12.69
C SER A 104 -12.26 9.59 -13.73
N GLY A 105 -11.55 10.67 -13.34
CA GLY A 105 -11.10 11.72 -14.25
C GLY A 105 -12.23 12.43 -15.02
N TRP A 106 -13.14 13.12 -14.33
CA TRP A 106 -14.25 13.81 -14.96
C TRP A 106 -13.87 14.66 -16.20
N ALA A 107 -12.81 15.44 -16.09
CA ALA A 107 -12.34 16.29 -17.20
C ALA A 107 -11.88 15.50 -18.45
N LYS A 108 -11.36 14.26 -18.25
CA LYS A 108 -10.93 13.37 -19.34
C LYS A 108 -12.12 12.59 -19.91
N CYS A 109 -13.08 12.24 -19.07
CA CYS A 109 -14.31 11.56 -19.51
C CYS A 109 -15.33 12.48 -20.18
N GLU A 110 -15.29 13.80 -19.93
CA GLU A 110 -16.21 14.78 -20.53
C GLU A 110 -15.39 15.98 -21.07
N PRO A 111 -14.70 15.80 -22.22
CA PRO A 111 -13.86 16.84 -22.81
C PRO A 111 -14.65 18.01 -23.37
N GLU A 112 -15.92 17.82 -23.72
CA GLU A 112 -16.88 18.81 -24.13
C GLU A 112 -18.18 18.64 -23.33
N ALA A 113 -18.83 19.75 -22.96
CA ALA A 113 -20.04 19.74 -22.15
C ALA A 113 -21.12 18.81 -22.70
N GLY A 114 -21.49 17.79 -21.92
CA GLY A 114 -22.49 16.80 -22.27
C GLY A 114 -22.03 15.71 -23.23
N LYS A 115 -20.76 15.70 -23.65
CA LYS A 115 -20.20 14.65 -24.50
C LYS A 115 -19.21 13.79 -23.71
N TYR A 116 -19.59 12.57 -23.43
CA TYR A 116 -18.76 11.63 -22.68
C TYR A 116 -17.93 10.75 -23.59
N ASP A 117 -16.63 10.60 -23.23
CA ASP A 117 -15.70 9.64 -23.78
C ASP A 117 -15.11 8.81 -22.64
N PHE A 118 -15.58 7.59 -22.50
CA PHE A 118 -15.11 6.63 -21.50
C PHE A 118 -14.11 5.61 -22.05
N GLY A 119 -13.73 5.69 -23.33
CA GLY A 119 -12.92 4.64 -23.98
C GLY A 119 -11.60 4.34 -23.25
N TRP A 120 -10.90 5.36 -22.77
CA TRP A 120 -9.67 5.20 -21.99
C TRP A 120 -9.91 4.50 -20.64
N LEU A 121 -11.03 4.81 -19.98
CA LEU A 121 -11.37 4.26 -18.66
C LEU A 121 -11.92 2.83 -18.79
N ASP A 122 -12.66 2.54 -19.88
CA ASP A 122 -13.08 1.17 -20.19
C ASP A 122 -11.90 0.23 -20.31
N HIS A 123 -10.87 0.66 -21.05
CA HIS A 123 -9.64 -0.11 -21.24
C HIS A 123 -8.96 -0.45 -19.91
N ILE A 124 -8.92 0.48 -18.97
CA ILE A 124 -8.35 0.28 -17.65
C ILE A 124 -9.21 -0.65 -16.79
N VAL A 125 -10.52 -0.38 -16.72
CA VAL A 125 -11.46 -1.18 -15.92
C VAL A 125 -11.47 -2.63 -16.40
N ASP A 126 -11.58 -2.85 -17.70
CA ASP A 126 -11.61 -4.19 -18.29
C ASP A 126 -10.25 -4.88 -18.11
N GLY A 127 -9.15 -4.17 -18.32
CA GLY A 127 -7.80 -4.69 -18.10
C GLY A 127 -7.54 -5.13 -16.65
N LEU A 128 -7.98 -4.35 -15.65
CA LEU A 128 -7.87 -4.74 -14.24
C LEU A 128 -8.65 -6.02 -13.94
N ILE A 129 -9.89 -6.11 -14.45
CA ILE A 129 -10.74 -7.29 -14.26
C ILE A 129 -10.11 -8.51 -14.94
N GLU A 130 -9.60 -8.36 -16.15
CA GLU A 130 -8.90 -9.43 -16.87
C GLU A 130 -7.66 -9.92 -16.12
N GLU A 131 -6.94 -9.05 -15.39
CA GLU A 131 -5.82 -9.44 -14.53
C GLU A 131 -6.26 -9.98 -13.15
N GLY A 132 -7.55 -9.99 -12.86
CA GLY A 132 -8.12 -10.56 -11.63
C GLY A 132 -8.25 -9.57 -10.47
N LEU A 133 -8.17 -8.27 -10.74
CA LEU A 133 -8.40 -7.22 -9.74
C LEU A 133 -9.80 -6.64 -9.88
N THR A 134 -10.45 -6.40 -8.76
CA THR A 134 -11.70 -5.64 -8.71
C THR A 134 -11.36 -4.16 -8.58
N PRO A 135 -11.71 -3.32 -9.58
CA PRO A 135 -11.49 -1.89 -9.48
C PRO A 135 -12.48 -1.25 -8.52
N TRP A 136 -12.01 -0.28 -7.73
CA TRP A 136 -12.82 0.69 -7.02
C TRP A 136 -12.39 2.09 -7.43
N MET A 137 -13.33 3.03 -7.46
CA MET A 137 -13.16 4.26 -8.22
C MET A 137 -13.33 5.50 -7.35
N SER A 138 -12.30 6.34 -7.31
CA SER A 138 -12.35 7.68 -6.73
C SER A 138 -12.93 8.67 -7.75
N LEU A 139 -14.03 9.30 -7.38
CA LEU A 139 -14.76 10.28 -8.21
C LEU A 139 -14.13 11.66 -8.03
N GLY A 140 -13.54 12.19 -9.06
CA GLY A 140 -12.86 13.50 -8.98
C GLY A 140 -12.24 13.89 -10.35
N TYR A 141 -11.72 15.04 -10.50
CA TYR A 141 -11.95 16.26 -9.68
C TYR A 141 -13.03 17.13 -10.33
N GLY A 142 -12.81 18.45 -10.45
CA GLY A 142 -13.66 19.32 -11.24
C GLY A 142 -13.41 19.14 -12.76
N ASN A 143 -14.20 19.86 -13.57
CA ASN A 143 -14.04 19.88 -15.02
C ASN A 143 -13.94 21.32 -15.54
N PRO A 144 -12.84 21.71 -16.22
CA PRO A 144 -12.63 23.06 -16.76
C PRO A 144 -13.70 23.52 -17.74
N VAL A 145 -14.40 22.60 -18.40
CA VAL A 145 -15.54 22.93 -19.30
C VAL A 145 -16.67 23.64 -18.56
N TYR A 146 -16.75 23.41 -17.23
CA TYR A 146 -17.71 24.05 -16.34
C TYR A 146 -17.06 25.14 -15.47
N GLY A 147 -15.75 25.40 -15.64
CA GLY A 147 -15.00 26.39 -14.86
C GLY A 147 -14.42 25.82 -13.54
N ALA A 148 -14.46 24.50 -13.33
CA ALA A 148 -13.91 23.86 -12.15
C ALA A 148 -12.52 23.24 -12.45
N GLU A 149 -11.59 23.36 -11.48
CA GLU A 149 -10.23 22.83 -11.62
C GLU A 149 -10.21 21.29 -11.58
N LYS A 150 -9.27 20.67 -12.31
CA LYS A 150 -9.14 19.22 -12.48
C LYS A 150 -7.97 18.58 -11.72
N SER A 151 -7.51 19.17 -10.63
CA SER A 151 -6.30 18.74 -9.94
C SER A 151 -6.51 18.48 -8.45
N LEU A 152 -5.55 17.79 -7.83
CA LEU A 152 -5.50 17.60 -6.39
C LEU A 152 -5.47 18.95 -5.66
N GLY A 153 -6.29 19.08 -4.62
CA GLY A 153 -6.44 20.29 -3.83
C GLY A 153 -7.32 21.35 -4.51
N SER A 154 -8.04 21.01 -5.57
CA SER A 154 -9.02 21.88 -6.23
C SER A 154 -10.17 22.23 -5.28
N ARG A 155 -10.74 23.41 -5.54
CA ARG A 155 -11.97 23.81 -4.85
C ARG A 155 -13.16 22.95 -5.31
N ILE A 156 -13.93 22.47 -4.37
CA ILE A 156 -15.21 21.82 -4.65
C ILE A 156 -16.19 22.90 -5.14
N PHE A 157 -16.81 22.63 -6.27
CA PHE A 157 -17.78 23.53 -6.89
C PHE A 157 -19.11 23.52 -6.11
N SER A 158 -19.72 24.68 -6.01
CA SER A 158 -21.00 24.86 -5.30
C SER A 158 -22.09 25.52 -6.17
N ASP A 159 -21.75 25.96 -7.39
CA ASP A 159 -22.72 26.53 -8.29
C ASP A 159 -23.63 25.48 -8.94
N ASP A 160 -24.89 25.85 -9.18
CA ASP A 160 -25.93 24.96 -9.68
C ASP A 160 -25.60 24.34 -11.05
N ARG A 161 -24.91 25.08 -11.93
CA ARG A 161 -24.57 24.61 -13.28
C ARG A 161 -23.57 23.46 -13.20
N THR A 162 -22.49 23.66 -12.46
CA THR A 162 -21.43 22.65 -12.29
C THR A 162 -21.94 21.46 -11.50
N MET A 163 -22.69 21.67 -10.42
CA MET A 163 -23.31 20.60 -9.64
C MET A 163 -24.30 19.76 -10.47
N LYS A 164 -25.10 20.39 -11.34
CA LYS A 164 -26.00 19.67 -12.25
C LYS A 164 -25.22 18.83 -13.27
N ALA A 165 -24.10 19.35 -13.79
CA ALA A 165 -23.23 18.60 -14.70
C ALA A 165 -22.56 17.43 -14.00
N TRP A 166 -22.05 17.63 -12.78
CA TRP A 166 -21.50 16.57 -11.92
C TRP A 166 -22.48 15.43 -11.70
N ARG A 167 -23.72 15.72 -11.31
CA ARG A 167 -24.77 14.69 -11.14
C ARG A 167 -24.99 13.87 -12.40
N LYS A 168 -25.03 14.52 -13.58
CA LYS A 168 -25.16 13.83 -14.86
C LYS A 168 -23.97 12.94 -15.16
N TYR A 169 -22.76 13.46 -14.89
CA TYR A 169 -21.53 12.70 -15.08
C TYR A 169 -21.50 11.46 -14.18
N VAL A 170 -21.77 11.62 -12.87
CA VAL A 170 -21.82 10.49 -11.91
C VAL A 170 -22.86 9.44 -12.36
N ASN A 171 -24.05 9.87 -12.75
CA ASN A 171 -25.09 8.97 -13.24
C ASN A 171 -24.64 8.20 -14.48
N ALA A 172 -24.05 8.87 -15.46
CA ALA A 172 -23.55 8.26 -16.70
C ALA A 172 -22.41 7.27 -16.40
N LEU A 173 -21.47 7.65 -15.52
CA LEU A 173 -20.33 6.83 -15.11
C LEU A 173 -20.79 5.54 -14.40
N VAL A 174 -21.65 5.67 -13.40
CA VAL A 174 -22.16 4.51 -12.63
C VAL A 174 -23.01 3.60 -13.52
N THR A 175 -23.78 4.17 -14.41
CA THR A 175 -24.56 3.39 -15.40
C THR A 175 -23.64 2.58 -16.30
N ARG A 176 -22.54 3.17 -16.79
CA ARG A 176 -21.58 2.50 -17.66
C ARG A 176 -20.88 1.34 -16.99
N TYR A 177 -20.44 1.52 -15.74
CA TYR A 177 -19.65 0.51 -15.03
C TYR A 177 -20.48 -0.39 -14.11
N ARG A 178 -21.80 -0.36 -14.21
CA ARG A 178 -22.67 -1.25 -13.46
C ARG A 178 -22.30 -2.71 -13.68
N GLY A 179 -22.09 -3.44 -12.59
CA GLY A 179 -21.62 -4.82 -12.62
C GLY A 179 -20.11 -5.02 -12.80
N LYS A 180 -19.35 -3.94 -13.04
CA LYS A 180 -17.88 -3.96 -13.12
C LYS A 180 -17.23 -3.25 -11.92
N VAL A 181 -17.80 -2.10 -11.53
CA VAL A 181 -17.37 -1.30 -10.37
C VAL A 181 -18.54 -1.17 -9.42
N ASN A 182 -18.33 -1.52 -8.16
CA ASN A 182 -19.36 -1.45 -7.12
C ASN A 182 -18.97 -0.53 -5.95
N GLU A 183 -17.72 -0.13 -5.84
CA GLU A 183 -17.21 0.70 -4.74
C GLU A 183 -16.82 2.08 -5.30
N TRP A 184 -17.36 3.15 -4.71
CA TRP A 184 -17.24 4.51 -5.20
C TRP A 184 -16.76 5.42 -4.07
N GLU A 185 -15.54 5.95 -4.21
CA GLU A 185 -14.98 6.94 -3.30
C GLU A 185 -15.31 8.35 -3.81
N ILE A 186 -15.73 9.23 -2.90
CA ILE A 186 -16.19 10.56 -3.28
C ILE A 186 -15.08 11.59 -3.00
N TRP A 187 -14.53 12.14 -4.07
CA TRP A 187 -13.44 13.11 -4.09
C TRP A 187 -12.09 12.50 -3.66
N ASN A 188 -11.08 13.38 -3.45
CA ASN A 188 -9.77 13.04 -2.89
C ASN A 188 -9.23 14.22 -2.09
N GLU A 189 -8.94 14.01 -0.82
CA GLU A 189 -8.40 14.98 0.13
C GLU A 189 -9.18 16.31 0.17
N PRO A 190 -10.50 16.29 0.45
CA PRO A 190 -11.32 17.49 0.47
C PRO A 190 -10.84 18.53 1.49
N ASN A 191 -10.20 18.09 2.57
CA ASN A 191 -9.63 18.92 3.63
C ASN A 191 -8.21 19.45 3.32
N LEU A 192 -7.64 19.13 2.16
CA LEU A 192 -6.32 19.65 1.78
C LEU A 192 -6.41 21.16 1.49
N GLY A 193 -5.65 21.96 2.23
CA GLY A 193 -5.85 23.41 2.38
C GLY A 193 -5.75 24.31 1.12
N ARG A 194 -5.41 23.78 -0.06
CA ARG A 194 -5.28 24.61 -1.27
C ARG A 194 -6.61 25.14 -1.78
N GLY A 195 -7.69 24.34 -1.72
CA GLY A 195 -9.02 24.71 -2.18
C GLY A 195 -9.86 25.43 -1.14
N ASN A 196 -9.40 25.52 0.12
CA ASN A 196 -10.18 26.05 1.25
C ASN A 196 -11.60 25.47 1.31
N ASN A 197 -11.74 24.17 1.03
CA ASN A 197 -13.02 23.49 1.09
C ASN A 197 -13.51 23.39 2.54
N SER A 198 -14.74 23.80 2.77
CA SER A 198 -15.40 23.56 4.05
C SER A 198 -15.95 22.14 4.14
N ALA A 199 -16.16 21.64 5.36
CA ALA A 199 -16.87 20.40 5.59
C ALA A 199 -18.29 20.42 4.97
N ALA A 200 -18.91 21.61 4.91
CA ALA A 200 -20.21 21.78 4.27
C ALA A 200 -20.16 21.65 2.73
N ASP A 201 -19.14 22.18 2.07
CA ASP A 201 -18.96 22.01 0.61
C ASP A 201 -18.78 20.51 0.29
N TYR A 202 -17.97 19.83 1.08
CA TYR A 202 -17.75 18.40 0.92
C TYR A 202 -19.03 17.58 1.19
N ALA A 203 -19.74 17.84 2.29
CA ALA A 203 -20.99 17.15 2.61
C ALA A 203 -22.04 17.34 1.51
N ASN A 204 -22.17 18.54 0.94
CA ASN A 204 -23.09 18.80 -0.17
C ASN A 204 -22.72 17.99 -1.43
N LEU A 205 -21.43 17.88 -1.74
CA LEU A 205 -20.94 17.03 -2.83
C LEU A 205 -21.26 15.56 -2.56
N VAL A 206 -21.03 15.06 -1.34
CA VAL A 206 -21.34 13.68 -0.93
C VAL A 206 -22.83 13.40 -1.12
N ILE A 207 -23.70 14.25 -0.59
CA ILE A 207 -25.16 14.10 -0.70
C ILE A 207 -25.61 14.03 -2.17
N ALA A 208 -25.07 14.94 -3.01
CA ALA A 208 -25.37 14.99 -4.43
C ALA A 208 -24.93 13.72 -5.16
N THR A 209 -23.75 13.21 -4.81
CA THR A 209 -23.11 12.05 -5.45
C THR A 209 -23.79 10.75 -5.05
N VAL A 210 -24.02 10.54 -3.76
CA VAL A 210 -24.73 9.36 -3.21
C VAL A 210 -26.11 9.22 -3.85
N ALA A 211 -26.85 10.31 -3.96
CA ALA A 211 -28.17 10.30 -4.57
C ALA A 211 -28.16 9.81 -6.03
N GLU A 212 -27.13 10.15 -6.82
CA GLU A 212 -27.00 9.68 -8.21
C GLU A 212 -26.49 8.22 -8.29
N ILE A 213 -25.56 7.83 -7.42
CA ILE A 213 -25.06 6.45 -7.39
C ILE A 213 -26.22 5.49 -7.00
N LYS A 214 -26.93 5.77 -5.91
CA LYS A 214 -27.98 4.88 -5.39
C LYS A 214 -29.20 4.77 -6.31
N LYS A 215 -29.45 5.76 -7.18
CA LYS A 215 -30.47 5.65 -8.25
C LYS A 215 -30.15 4.56 -9.27
N VAL A 216 -28.85 4.39 -9.59
CA VAL A 216 -28.39 3.45 -10.62
C VAL A 216 -28.02 2.09 -10.01
N SER A 217 -27.35 2.12 -8.88
CA SER A 217 -26.85 0.94 -8.15
C SER A 217 -27.17 1.08 -6.66
N PRO A 218 -28.37 0.63 -6.22
CA PRO A 218 -28.80 0.73 -4.82
C PRO A 218 -27.85 0.06 -3.83
N ASP A 219 -27.22 -1.05 -4.25
CA ASP A 219 -26.30 -1.86 -3.44
C ASP A 219 -24.83 -1.42 -3.56
N ALA A 220 -24.56 -0.29 -4.22
CA ALA A 220 -23.20 0.24 -4.35
C ALA A 220 -22.61 0.61 -2.99
N VAL A 221 -21.35 0.28 -2.79
CA VAL A 221 -20.58 0.64 -1.61
C VAL A 221 -20.10 2.08 -1.74
N ILE A 222 -20.40 2.90 -0.74
CA ILE A 222 -20.07 4.32 -0.71
C ILE A 222 -18.90 4.55 0.26
N ILE A 223 -17.83 5.11 -0.26
CA ILE A 223 -16.64 5.51 0.49
C ILE A 223 -16.62 7.03 0.53
N ALA A 224 -16.85 7.61 1.70
CA ALA A 224 -16.69 9.04 1.94
C ALA A 224 -15.37 9.32 2.66
N GLY A 225 -15.03 10.59 2.84
CA GLY A 225 -13.81 11.03 3.53
C GLY A 225 -12.69 11.28 2.55
N SER A 226 -11.95 10.25 2.14
CA SER A 226 -10.70 10.41 1.38
C SER A 226 -9.81 11.49 2.01
N LEU A 227 -9.72 11.46 3.34
CA LEU A 227 -9.19 12.56 4.17
C LEU A 227 -7.67 12.61 4.09
N SER A 228 -7.11 13.80 3.90
CA SER A 228 -5.70 14.02 4.17
C SER A 228 -5.47 13.94 5.67
N ARG A 229 -4.74 12.93 6.16
CA ARG A 229 -4.58 12.55 7.56
C ARG A 229 -5.91 12.18 8.23
N MET A 230 -6.06 12.45 9.52
CA MET A 230 -7.22 12.13 10.36
C MET A 230 -7.78 13.42 11.03
N PRO A 231 -8.34 14.38 10.25
CA PRO A 231 -8.85 15.64 10.78
C PRO A 231 -10.20 15.44 11.47
N LEU A 232 -10.21 15.31 12.80
CA LEU A 232 -11.42 14.98 13.58
C LEU A 232 -12.50 16.04 13.45
N ASP A 233 -12.14 17.35 13.55
CA ASP A 233 -13.10 18.45 13.45
C ASP A 233 -13.79 18.49 12.08
N PHE A 234 -13.01 18.41 10.98
CA PHE A 234 -13.57 18.37 9.63
C PHE A 234 -14.48 17.15 9.45
N THR A 235 -14.08 16.00 10.03
CA THR A 235 -14.84 14.76 9.94
C THR A 235 -16.16 14.86 10.70
N SER A 236 -16.15 15.35 11.93
CA SER A 236 -17.38 15.55 12.70
C SER A 236 -18.33 16.52 12.02
N ASP A 237 -17.82 17.62 11.49
CA ASP A 237 -18.63 18.64 10.83
C ASP A 237 -19.37 18.12 9.59
N PHE A 238 -18.70 17.36 8.71
CA PHE A 238 -19.40 16.82 7.55
C PHE A 238 -20.33 15.64 7.90
N LEU A 239 -19.97 14.80 8.89
CA LEU A 239 -20.85 13.73 9.36
C LEU A 239 -22.11 14.27 10.02
N ASP A 240 -22.03 15.38 10.75
CA ASP A 240 -23.20 16.11 11.30
C ASP A 240 -24.18 16.52 10.21
N ILE A 241 -23.64 17.03 9.09
CA ILE A 241 -24.49 17.44 7.95
C ILE A 241 -25.12 16.24 7.30
N LEU A 242 -24.36 15.15 7.05
CA LEU A 242 -24.89 13.91 6.47
C LEU A 242 -25.98 13.30 7.35
N LYS A 243 -25.80 13.32 8.68
CA LYS A 243 -26.80 12.86 9.65
C LYS A 243 -28.08 13.70 9.58
N LYS A 244 -27.97 15.04 9.59
CA LYS A 244 -29.11 15.97 9.46
C LYS A 244 -29.89 15.79 8.15
N LYS A 245 -29.21 15.32 7.09
CA LYS A 245 -29.79 15.10 5.75
C LYS A 245 -30.23 13.66 5.50
N ASN A 246 -30.13 12.78 6.50
CA ASN A 246 -30.47 11.35 6.42
C ASN A 246 -29.71 10.58 5.32
N VAL A 247 -28.42 10.93 5.09
CA VAL A 247 -27.55 10.26 4.11
C VAL A 247 -26.49 9.40 4.79
N LEU A 248 -26.33 9.55 6.12
CA LEU A 248 -25.30 8.85 6.88
C LEU A 248 -25.44 7.30 6.79
N GLY A 249 -26.66 6.79 6.67
CA GLY A 249 -26.94 5.36 6.51
C GLY A 249 -26.55 4.78 5.15
N ASP A 250 -26.24 5.63 4.16
CA ASP A 250 -25.77 5.22 2.83
C ASP A 250 -24.24 5.12 2.74
N ILE A 251 -23.51 5.53 3.79
CA ILE A 251 -22.06 5.52 3.84
C ILE A 251 -21.58 4.21 4.46
N ASP A 252 -20.75 3.46 3.73
CA ASP A 252 -20.17 2.19 4.16
C ASP A 252 -18.77 2.36 4.78
N TYR A 253 -17.98 3.31 4.24
CA TYR A 253 -16.61 3.57 4.70
C TYR A 253 -16.32 5.05 4.82
N ILE A 254 -15.46 5.37 5.80
CA ILE A 254 -14.69 6.62 5.83
C ILE A 254 -13.26 6.28 5.46
N SER A 255 -12.75 6.83 4.33
CA SER A 255 -11.38 6.66 3.92
C SER A 255 -10.50 7.82 4.38
N PHE A 256 -9.22 7.51 4.60
CA PHE A 256 -8.21 8.45 5.09
C PHE A 256 -6.82 8.08 4.57
N HIS A 257 -5.89 9.06 4.56
CA HIS A 257 -4.53 8.96 3.99
C HIS A 257 -3.50 9.33 5.06
N PRO A 258 -3.03 8.37 5.88
CA PRO A 258 -2.19 8.63 7.06
C PRO A 258 -0.71 8.72 6.70
N TYR A 259 -0.31 9.76 5.98
CA TYR A 259 1.09 10.01 5.63
C TYR A 259 1.91 10.45 6.84
N PHE A 260 2.57 9.48 7.49
CA PHE A 260 3.51 9.66 8.59
C PHE A 260 4.85 9.05 8.23
N GLU A 261 5.95 9.68 8.60
CA GLU A 261 7.31 9.17 8.35
C GLU A 261 7.55 7.86 9.11
N ASN A 262 7.12 7.78 10.37
CA ASN A 262 6.97 6.53 11.09
C ASN A 262 5.53 6.02 10.96
N PRO A 263 5.26 4.90 10.27
CA PRO A 263 3.90 4.38 10.10
C PRO A 263 3.18 4.08 11.41
N ASP A 264 3.95 3.76 12.47
CA ASP A 264 3.41 3.41 13.79
C ASP A 264 2.80 4.62 14.51
N ASP A 265 3.32 5.84 14.26
CA ASP A 265 2.82 7.08 14.86
C ASP A 265 1.39 7.45 14.41
N ALA A 266 0.88 6.80 13.38
CA ALA A 266 -0.49 7.03 12.91
C ALA A 266 -1.55 6.26 13.71
N VAL A 267 -1.15 5.24 14.49
CA VAL A 267 -2.08 4.27 15.10
C VAL A 267 -3.08 4.95 16.03
N ASP A 268 -2.60 5.81 16.91
CA ASP A 268 -3.47 6.50 17.89
C ASP A 268 -4.50 7.39 17.19
N GLY A 269 -4.07 8.20 16.21
CA GLY A 269 -4.98 9.05 15.45
C GLY A 269 -6.01 8.25 14.63
N ILE A 270 -5.65 7.04 14.17
CA ILE A 270 -6.60 6.14 13.50
C ILE A 270 -7.63 5.60 14.50
N LEU A 271 -7.22 5.27 15.72
CA LEU A 271 -8.13 4.83 16.77
C LEU A 271 -9.10 5.93 17.18
N GLU A 272 -8.63 7.19 17.32
CA GLU A 272 -9.47 8.36 17.58
C GLU A 272 -10.50 8.59 16.46
N LEU A 273 -10.05 8.50 15.18
CA LEU A 273 -10.96 8.59 14.04
C LEU A 273 -12.00 7.46 14.05
N ALA A 274 -11.59 6.24 14.39
CA ALA A 274 -12.49 5.09 14.48
C ALA A 274 -13.55 5.26 15.59
N GLU A 275 -13.16 5.82 16.72
CA GLU A 275 -14.08 6.14 17.82
C GLU A 275 -15.08 7.23 17.41
N LEU A 276 -14.61 8.30 16.79
CA LEU A 276 -15.44 9.36 16.26
C LEU A 276 -16.48 8.82 15.28
N VAL A 277 -16.06 8.09 14.25
CA VAL A 277 -16.95 7.55 13.21
C VAL A 277 -17.99 6.60 13.80
N ARG A 278 -17.57 5.69 14.70
CA ARG A 278 -18.50 4.79 15.42
C ARG A 278 -19.54 5.50 16.27
N SER A 279 -19.22 6.67 16.81
CA SER A 279 -20.17 7.48 17.58
C SER A 279 -21.32 8.03 16.73
N TYR A 280 -21.11 8.16 15.42
CA TYR A 280 -22.13 8.56 14.44
C TYR A 280 -22.94 7.37 13.92
N ASN A 281 -22.24 6.32 13.48
CA ASN A 281 -22.83 5.08 13.01
C ASN A 281 -21.82 3.94 13.19
N PRO A 282 -22.12 2.89 14.02
CA PRO A 282 -21.21 1.77 14.26
C PRO A 282 -20.99 0.85 13.04
N ASP A 283 -21.85 0.91 12.03
CA ASP A 283 -21.74 0.10 10.82
C ASP A 283 -20.72 0.68 9.82
N ILE A 284 -20.40 1.97 9.92
CA ILE A 284 -19.40 2.61 9.07
C ILE A 284 -18.01 2.13 9.49
N LYS A 285 -17.25 1.60 8.52
CA LYS A 285 -15.88 1.12 8.72
C LYS A 285 -14.85 2.15 8.28
N LEU A 286 -13.61 2.00 8.74
CA LEU A 286 -12.49 2.76 8.23
C LEU A 286 -11.82 2.05 7.05
N PHE A 287 -11.25 2.85 6.13
CA PHE A 287 -10.49 2.37 5.00
C PHE A 287 -9.26 3.28 4.79
N MET A 288 -8.06 2.72 4.90
CA MET A 288 -6.84 3.43 4.48
C MET A 288 -6.81 3.45 2.96
N GLY A 289 -7.44 4.48 2.36
CA GLY A 289 -7.70 4.58 0.93
C GLY A 289 -6.46 4.89 0.10
N GLU A 290 -5.50 5.59 0.69
CA GLU A 290 -4.25 5.96 0.04
C GLU A 290 -3.15 6.20 1.07
N CYS A 291 -2.02 5.54 0.95
CA CYS A 291 -0.80 5.89 1.65
C CYS A 291 0.41 5.19 1.06
N GLY A 292 1.55 5.87 1.03
CA GLY A 292 2.79 5.35 0.50
C GLY A 292 3.98 6.15 0.98
N CYS A 293 5.18 5.73 0.61
CA CYS A 293 6.37 6.51 0.89
C CYS A 293 7.33 6.51 -0.29
N PRO A 294 8.18 7.55 -0.42
CA PRO A 294 9.20 7.59 -1.47
C PRO A 294 10.27 6.51 -1.25
N CYS A 295 11.02 6.21 -2.30
CA CYS A 295 12.20 5.36 -2.23
C CYS A 295 13.52 6.12 -2.41
N VAL A 296 13.43 7.44 -2.48
CA VAL A 296 14.55 8.38 -2.57
C VAL A 296 14.17 9.68 -1.88
N LEU A 297 15.13 10.52 -1.55
CA LEU A 297 14.86 11.89 -1.10
C LEU A 297 14.12 12.64 -2.22
N GLU A 298 12.95 13.18 -1.91
CA GLU A 298 12.13 13.97 -2.84
C GLU A 298 12.03 15.44 -2.42
N TRP A 299 11.80 16.33 -3.40
CA TRP A 299 11.63 17.76 -3.18
C TRP A 299 10.18 18.20 -3.06
N GLY A 300 9.26 17.32 -3.40
CA GLY A 300 7.81 17.54 -3.36
C GLY A 300 7.07 16.33 -2.77
N HIS A 301 5.75 16.42 -2.72
CA HIS A 301 4.84 15.38 -2.24
C HIS A 301 4.93 15.10 -0.73
N ALA A 302 4.24 14.07 -0.28
CA ALA A 302 4.27 13.66 1.13
C ALA A 302 5.62 13.04 1.49
N LEU A 303 6.01 13.13 2.77
CA LEU A 303 7.19 12.49 3.36
C LEU A 303 8.54 12.87 2.71
N ARG A 304 8.61 14.03 2.08
CA ARG A 304 9.74 14.49 1.23
C ARG A 304 11.02 14.83 1.97
N TYR A 305 10.99 15.04 3.27
CA TYR A 305 12.14 15.55 4.02
C TYR A 305 13.00 14.48 4.67
N HIS A 306 12.72 13.20 4.42
CA HIS A 306 13.49 12.08 4.94
C HIS A 306 14.33 11.42 3.84
N GLU A 307 15.50 10.92 4.20
CA GLU A 307 16.39 10.16 3.30
C GLU A 307 15.85 8.73 3.12
N TRP A 308 14.92 8.58 2.20
CA TRP A 308 14.35 7.30 1.83
C TRP A 308 15.28 6.49 0.91
N SER A 309 15.17 5.19 0.99
CA SER A 309 15.75 4.22 0.08
C SER A 309 14.68 3.19 -0.31
N GLU A 310 14.97 2.37 -1.30
CA GLU A 310 14.07 1.28 -1.69
C GLU A 310 13.85 0.27 -0.55
N TYR A 311 14.82 0.14 0.35
CA TYR A 311 14.68 -0.76 1.49
C TYR A 311 13.88 -0.14 2.64
N SER A 312 14.15 1.10 2.99
CA SER A 312 13.32 1.79 3.98
C SER A 312 11.87 1.94 3.51
N GLN A 313 11.64 2.12 2.20
CA GLN A 313 10.30 2.05 1.59
C GLN A 313 9.65 0.68 1.85
N ALA A 314 10.37 -0.42 1.62
CA ALA A 314 9.84 -1.77 1.85
C ALA A 314 9.42 -2.01 3.30
N LYS A 315 10.27 -1.59 4.26
CA LYS A 315 9.94 -1.64 5.70
C LYS A 315 8.72 -0.78 6.03
N TRP A 316 8.67 0.43 5.47
CA TRP A 316 7.56 1.35 5.67
C TRP A 316 6.24 0.74 5.19
N VAL A 317 6.22 0.19 3.97
CA VAL A 317 5.05 -0.49 3.39
C VAL A 317 4.61 -1.66 4.27
N ALA A 318 5.55 -2.50 4.71
CA ALA A 318 5.23 -3.62 5.59
C ALA A 318 4.61 -3.17 6.92
N ARG A 319 5.23 -2.19 7.60
CA ARG A 319 4.74 -1.67 8.89
C ARG A 319 3.37 -1.02 8.73
N ARG A 320 3.16 -0.23 7.65
CA ARG A 320 1.85 0.39 7.38
C ARG A 320 0.76 -0.65 7.16
N MET A 321 0.98 -1.60 6.27
CA MET A 321 0.03 -2.67 6.00
C MET A 321 -0.33 -3.45 7.27
N LEU A 322 0.66 -3.84 8.07
CA LEU A 322 0.44 -4.65 9.26
C LEU A 322 -0.17 -3.87 10.42
N ASN A 323 0.09 -2.57 10.54
CA ASN A 323 -0.64 -1.70 11.46
C ASN A 323 -2.13 -1.62 11.08
N ASP A 324 -2.45 -1.41 9.80
CA ASP A 324 -3.85 -1.40 9.33
C ASP A 324 -4.52 -2.75 9.56
N TRP A 325 -3.82 -3.85 9.21
CA TRP A 325 -4.31 -5.21 9.46
C TRP A 325 -4.59 -5.45 10.95
N SER A 326 -3.69 -5.00 11.84
CA SER A 326 -3.86 -5.14 13.28
C SER A 326 -5.12 -4.45 13.82
N LEU A 327 -5.60 -3.44 13.10
CA LEU A 327 -6.81 -2.68 13.40
C LEU A 327 -8.04 -3.18 12.62
N GLY A 328 -7.89 -4.22 11.79
CA GLY A 328 -8.97 -4.74 10.94
C GLY A 328 -9.36 -3.80 9.78
N ILE A 329 -8.44 -2.93 9.35
CA ILE A 329 -8.68 -1.89 8.34
C ILE A 329 -8.21 -2.38 6.97
N ARG A 330 -9.00 -2.13 5.93
CA ARG A 330 -8.59 -2.28 4.53
C ARG A 330 -7.48 -1.27 4.20
N SER A 331 -6.56 -1.67 3.32
CA SER A 331 -5.36 -0.89 3.03
C SER A 331 -5.09 -0.82 1.52
N SER A 332 -4.90 0.40 0.99
CA SER A 332 -4.53 0.65 -0.40
C SER A 332 -3.18 1.36 -0.46
N ILE A 333 -2.17 0.69 -0.99
CA ILE A 333 -0.82 1.24 -1.04
C ILE A 333 -0.63 2.09 -2.29
N PHE A 334 -0.34 3.37 -2.07
CA PHE A 334 0.06 4.35 -3.08
C PHE A 334 1.57 4.28 -3.28
N THR A 335 2.09 3.82 -4.40
CA THR A 335 1.38 3.48 -5.62
C THR A 335 2.05 2.29 -6.32
N PHE A 336 1.38 1.68 -7.29
CA PHE A 336 1.91 0.49 -7.96
C PHE A 336 3.17 0.82 -8.78
N VAL A 337 3.19 1.98 -9.47
CA VAL A 337 4.31 2.44 -10.31
C VAL A 337 4.71 3.87 -9.94
N ASP A 338 5.93 4.28 -10.27
CA ASP A 338 6.32 5.68 -10.18
C ASP A 338 5.46 6.54 -11.09
N LEU A 339 5.18 7.77 -10.64
CA LEU A 339 4.31 8.71 -11.36
C LEU A 339 5.12 9.86 -11.96
N GLN A 340 4.94 10.08 -13.24
CA GLN A 340 5.62 11.13 -13.95
C GLN A 340 4.77 12.41 -14.01
N TYR A 341 4.92 13.26 -13.01
CA TYR A 341 4.35 14.60 -13.04
C TYR A 341 5.06 15.48 -14.08
N PRO A 342 4.44 16.58 -14.54
CA PRO A 342 5.06 17.45 -15.55
C PRO A 342 6.46 17.98 -15.17
N ASN A 343 6.72 18.18 -13.88
CA ASN A 343 7.94 18.83 -13.39
C ASN A 343 8.84 17.89 -12.58
N MET A 344 8.38 16.70 -12.21
CA MET A 344 9.15 15.77 -11.37
C MET A 344 8.61 14.34 -11.47
N MET A 345 9.48 13.39 -11.15
CA MET A 345 9.08 12.01 -10.88
C MET A 345 8.67 11.88 -9.42
N GLN A 346 7.54 11.26 -9.13
CA GLN A 346 7.18 10.81 -7.79
C GLN A 346 7.56 9.33 -7.64
N SER A 347 8.59 9.08 -6.86
CA SER A 347 9.22 7.75 -6.71
C SER A 347 8.59 6.93 -5.59
N PHE A 348 7.28 6.80 -5.59
CA PHE A 348 6.49 6.04 -4.63
C PHE A 348 6.15 4.63 -5.11
N GLY A 349 6.41 4.33 -6.38
CA GLY A 349 6.05 3.06 -7.00
C GLY A 349 6.71 1.85 -6.35
N MET A 350 5.95 0.77 -6.21
CA MET A 350 6.51 -0.56 -5.96
C MET A 350 7.28 -1.10 -7.18
N LEU A 351 6.92 -0.62 -8.36
CA LEU A 351 7.66 -0.82 -9.60
C LEU A 351 8.37 0.47 -10.00
N ARG A 352 9.67 0.38 -10.28
CA ARG A 352 10.40 1.50 -10.84
C ARG A 352 10.03 1.70 -12.31
N THR A 353 9.74 2.94 -12.71
CA THR A 353 9.56 3.30 -14.12
C THR A 353 10.63 4.29 -14.59
N ASN A 354 10.84 4.32 -15.91
CA ASN A 354 11.66 5.34 -16.58
C ASN A 354 10.79 6.52 -17.08
N LEU A 355 11.41 7.50 -17.72
CA LEU A 355 10.71 8.66 -18.27
C LEU A 355 9.73 8.32 -19.42
N LEU A 356 9.83 7.14 -20.01
CA LEU A 356 8.86 6.60 -20.97
C LEU A 356 7.73 5.82 -20.30
N LYS A 357 7.67 5.85 -18.96
CA LYS A 357 6.72 5.12 -18.11
C LYS A 357 6.83 3.60 -18.23
N GLU A 358 7.94 3.09 -18.78
CA GLU A 358 8.21 1.66 -18.87
C GLU A 358 8.71 1.13 -17.54
N VAL A 359 8.25 -0.05 -17.14
CA VAL A 359 8.72 -0.72 -15.93
C VAL A 359 10.13 -1.21 -16.14
N VAL A 360 11.04 -0.75 -15.29
CA VAL A 360 12.46 -1.13 -15.32
C VAL A 360 12.73 -2.34 -14.44
N TYR A 361 12.20 -2.34 -13.21
CA TYR A 361 12.31 -3.46 -12.27
C TYR A 361 11.31 -3.37 -11.11
N ARG A 362 11.15 -4.47 -10.38
CA ARG A 362 10.42 -4.56 -9.12
C ARG A 362 11.31 -4.12 -7.96
N ARG A 363 10.84 -3.18 -7.15
CA ARG A 363 11.52 -2.79 -5.91
C ARG A 363 11.31 -3.81 -4.80
N PRO A 364 12.11 -3.79 -3.72
CA PRO A 364 11.85 -4.58 -2.52
C PRO A 364 10.42 -4.45 -1.99
N ALA A 365 9.80 -3.26 -2.06
CA ALA A 365 8.42 -3.02 -1.67
C ALA A 365 7.39 -3.88 -2.44
N PHE A 366 7.63 -4.20 -3.71
CA PHE A 366 6.79 -5.11 -4.49
C PHE A 366 6.77 -6.52 -3.90
N TYR A 367 7.94 -7.05 -3.57
CA TYR A 367 8.05 -8.38 -2.97
C TYR A 367 7.48 -8.41 -1.57
N THR A 368 7.73 -7.36 -0.78
CA THR A 368 7.17 -7.18 0.57
C THR A 368 5.64 -7.20 0.54
N PHE A 369 5.04 -6.37 -0.29
CA PHE A 369 3.58 -6.33 -0.45
C PHE A 369 3.04 -7.71 -0.82
N ARG A 370 3.63 -8.35 -1.84
CA ARG A 370 3.23 -9.67 -2.32
C ARG A 370 3.35 -10.74 -1.23
N ASN A 371 4.43 -10.75 -0.45
CA ASN A 371 4.62 -11.68 0.66
C ASN A 371 3.52 -11.51 1.71
N ILE A 372 3.22 -10.27 2.12
CA ILE A 372 2.18 -9.98 3.12
C ILE A 372 0.82 -10.43 2.62
N VAL A 373 0.45 -10.07 1.39
CA VAL A 373 -0.85 -10.43 0.80
C VAL A 373 -1.06 -11.94 0.75
N ASN A 374 0.00 -12.70 0.45
CA ASN A 374 -0.07 -14.16 0.36
C ASN A 374 -0.10 -14.86 1.72
N VAL A 375 0.49 -14.28 2.73
CA VAL A 375 0.50 -14.84 4.10
C VAL A 375 -0.76 -14.41 4.86
N PHE A 376 -1.07 -13.12 4.89
CA PHE A 376 -2.19 -12.56 5.64
C PHE A 376 -3.48 -12.65 4.81
N THR A 377 -3.91 -13.88 4.55
CA THR A 377 -5.19 -14.19 3.90
C THR A 377 -6.36 -13.90 4.83
N PRO A 378 -7.61 -13.84 4.35
CA PRO A 378 -8.78 -13.54 5.20
C PRO A 378 -8.99 -14.48 6.39
N GLY A 379 -8.37 -15.68 6.38
CA GLY A 379 -8.43 -16.61 7.50
C GLY A 379 -7.49 -16.24 8.67
N LEU A 380 -6.47 -15.42 8.43
CA LEU A 380 -5.58 -14.89 9.46
C LEU A 380 -6.15 -13.58 10.00
N VAL A 381 -6.53 -13.56 11.26
CA VAL A 381 -7.10 -12.37 11.91
C VAL A 381 -6.18 -11.86 13.02
N PRO A 382 -6.14 -10.53 13.28
CA PRO A 382 -5.31 -9.96 14.31
C PRO A 382 -5.84 -10.25 15.71
N ASP A 383 -4.92 -10.43 16.65
CA ASP A 383 -5.20 -10.48 18.09
C ASP A 383 -4.32 -9.46 18.84
N ARG A 384 -4.87 -8.29 19.09
CA ARG A 384 -4.19 -7.23 19.87
C ARG A 384 -4.20 -7.49 21.37
N THR A 385 -4.87 -8.54 21.83
CA THR A 385 -4.96 -8.91 23.24
C THR A 385 -3.93 -9.96 23.63
N LEU A 386 -3.14 -10.47 22.68
CA LEU A 386 -2.09 -11.45 22.96
C LEU A 386 -1.11 -10.89 23.99
N GLU A 387 -1.02 -11.54 25.14
CA GLU A 387 -0.08 -11.18 26.17
C GLU A 387 1.31 -11.76 25.87
N TYR A 388 2.33 -10.94 26.09
CA TYR A 388 3.73 -11.35 25.89
C TYR A 388 4.68 -10.69 26.89
N ASP A 389 5.86 -11.30 27.06
CA ASP A 389 7.00 -10.73 27.77
C ASP A 389 8.22 -10.74 26.83
N CYS A 390 8.94 -9.62 26.71
CA CYS A 390 10.14 -9.49 25.92
C CYS A 390 11.25 -8.82 26.73
N ASN A 391 12.48 -9.32 26.62
CA ASN A 391 13.63 -8.77 27.35
C ASN A 391 14.27 -7.54 26.68
N SER A 392 13.70 -7.03 25.56
CA SER A 392 14.18 -5.81 24.91
C SER A 392 13.76 -4.56 25.67
N ALA A 393 14.65 -3.56 25.71
CA ALA A 393 14.32 -2.20 26.16
C ALA A 393 13.75 -1.33 25.02
N ARG A 394 13.79 -1.80 23.75
CA ARG A 394 13.22 -1.11 22.60
C ARG A 394 11.72 -1.32 22.58
N GLU A 395 11.01 -0.33 22.05
CA GLU A 395 9.57 -0.43 21.80
C GLU A 395 9.30 -1.51 20.74
N LEU A 396 8.48 -2.49 21.11
CA LEU A 396 8.11 -3.61 20.26
C LEU A 396 6.63 -3.48 19.86
N SER A 397 6.38 -3.27 18.57
CA SER A 397 5.06 -3.48 17.99
C SER A 397 4.87 -4.99 17.83
N LEU A 398 3.83 -5.55 18.47
CA LEU A 398 3.50 -6.97 18.40
C LEU A 398 1.99 -7.14 18.32
N THR A 399 1.56 -7.93 17.33
CA THR A 399 0.15 -8.34 17.19
C THR A 399 0.07 -9.84 17.02
N GLY A 400 -0.73 -10.49 17.81
CA GLY A 400 -1.04 -11.91 17.69
C GLY A 400 -1.74 -12.20 16.35
N VAL A 401 -1.53 -13.40 15.85
CA VAL A 401 -2.15 -13.92 14.64
C VAL A 401 -3.01 -15.11 14.99
N ARG A 402 -4.29 -15.09 14.63
CA ARG A 402 -5.24 -16.19 14.92
C ARG A 402 -5.79 -16.79 13.63
N ILE A 403 -6.11 -18.09 13.72
CA ILE A 403 -6.92 -18.81 12.74
C ILE A 403 -8.05 -19.50 13.52
N GLY A 404 -9.29 -19.07 13.30
CA GLY A 404 -10.41 -19.52 14.13
C GLY A 404 -10.17 -19.21 15.59
N GLU A 405 -10.15 -20.24 16.45
CA GLU A 405 -9.90 -20.10 17.89
C GLU A 405 -8.40 -20.23 18.25
N ASP A 406 -7.57 -20.73 17.33
CA ASP A 406 -6.16 -20.98 17.58
C ASP A 406 -5.31 -19.71 17.43
N ILE A 407 -4.34 -19.51 18.35
CA ILE A 407 -3.28 -18.53 18.15
C ILE A 407 -2.22 -19.19 17.26
N ALA A 408 -2.13 -18.71 16.03
CA ALA A 408 -1.21 -19.21 15.02
C ALA A 408 0.22 -18.70 15.18
N GLY A 409 0.39 -17.53 15.85
CA GLY A 409 1.68 -16.89 16.03
C GLY A 409 1.57 -15.41 16.41
N ALA A 410 2.60 -14.63 16.06
CA ALA A 410 2.62 -13.18 16.23
C ALA A 410 3.49 -12.52 15.15
N VAL A 411 3.06 -11.36 14.66
CA VAL A 411 3.88 -10.48 13.84
C VAL A 411 4.44 -9.35 14.69
N MET A 412 5.73 -8.99 14.49
CA MET A 412 6.43 -8.06 15.38
C MET A 412 7.59 -7.34 14.70
N TRP A 413 7.91 -6.15 15.19
CA TRP A 413 9.05 -5.32 14.80
C TRP A 413 9.35 -4.26 15.86
N PHE A 414 10.56 -3.69 15.87
CA PHE A 414 10.82 -2.51 16.67
C PHE A 414 10.25 -1.26 16.02
N SER A 415 9.38 -0.55 16.75
CA SER A 415 8.64 0.64 16.28
C SER A 415 9.25 1.97 16.71
N ASP A 416 10.25 1.94 17.60
CA ASP A 416 10.89 3.10 18.22
C ASP A 416 11.63 4.05 17.26
N LYS A 417 11.85 3.65 16.00
CA LYS A 417 12.57 4.43 15.00
C LYS A 417 11.87 4.42 13.65
N LEU A 418 12.14 5.47 12.86
CA LEU A 418 11.78 5.53 11.45
C LEU A 418 12.38 4.36 10.68
N PRO A 419 11.67 3.82 9.68
CA PRO A 419 12.24 2.83 8.78
C PRO A 419 13.50 3.36 8.09
N SER A 420 14.59 2.61 8.15
CA SER A 420 15.89 3.01 7.59
C SER A 420 16.61 1.84 6.95
N ASP A 421 17.76 2.10 6.33
CA ASP A 421 18.66 1.07 5.80
C ASP A 421 19.47 0.34 6.88
N ALA A 422 19.34 0.72 8.14
CA ALA A 422 20.05 0.08 9.22
C ALA A 422 19.61 -1.37 9.38
N LEU A 423 20.60 -2.25 9.61
CA LEU A 423 20.41 -3.66 9.96
C LEU A 423 20.71 -3.83 11.45
N ASP A 424 19.93 -3.12 12.25
CA ASP A 424 20.10 -2.98 13.69
C ASP A 424 19.41 -4.14 14.42
N PHE A 425 19.94 -5.35 14.22
CA PHE A 425 19.42 -6.56 14.84
C PHE A 425 19.68 -6.58 16.35
N GLN A 426 18.68 -7.03 17.08
CA GLN A 426 18.80 -7.39 18.49
C GLN A 426 18.32 -8.81 18.70
N GLU A 427 19.10 -9.63 19.43
CA GLU A 427 18.62 -10.89 19.94
C GLU A 427 17.69 -10.65 21.12
N VAL A 428 16.50 -11.25 21.07
CA VAL A 428 15.51 -11.14 22.13
C VAL A 428 15.04 -12.50 22.60
N ASP A 429 14.68 -12.56 23.87
CA ASP A 429 13.89 -13.64 24.44
C ASP A 429 12.44 -13.16 24.49
N LEU A 430 11.55 -13.89 23.82
CA LEU A 430 10.13 -13.61 23.75
C LEU A 430 9.32 -14.72 24.38
N THR A 431 8.41 -14.39 25.28
CA THR A 431 7.45 -15.34 25.83
C THR A 431 6.05 -14.93 25.39
N LEU A 432 5.34 -15.83 24.72
CA LEU A 432 3.94 -15.65 24.35
C LEU A 432 3.05 -16.46 25.29
N LYS A 433 1.93 -15.87 25.75
CA LYS A 433 0.96 -16.54 26.63
C LYS A 433 -0.21 -17.09 25.80
N GLY A 434 -0.72 -18.25 26.16
CA GLY A 434 -1.80 -18.92 25.42
C GLY A 434 -1.37 -19.54 24.08
N VAL A 435 -0.06 -19.65 23.82
CA VAL A 435 0.50 -20.11 22.55
C VAL A 435 1.15 -21.48 22.69
N ALA A 436 0.94 -22.34 21.68
CA ALA A 436 1.56 -23.66 21.59
C ALA A 436 1.89 -23.99 20.12
N LEU A 437 2.97 -23.39 19.60
CA LEU A 437 3.47 -23.68 18.25
C LEU A 437 4.28 -24.96 18.26
N ALA A 438 3.91 -25.94 17.44
CA ALA A 438 4.58 -27.23 17.36
C ALA A 438 5.86 -27.14 16.51
N GLU A 439 5.76 -26.46 15.36
CA GLU A 439 6.85 -26.25 14.40
C GLU A 439 7.02 -24.75 14.11
N PRO A 440 7.53 -23.97 15.11
CA PRO A 440 7.65 -22.52 14.93
C PRO A 440 8.71 -22.17 13.89
N VAL A 441 8.34 -21.26 12.99
CA VAL A 441 9.23 -20.63 12.02
C VAL A 441 9.16 -19.12 12.15
N LEU A 442 10.25 -18.44 11.77
CA LEU A 442 10.32 -16.99 11.72
C LEU A 442 10.39 -16.55 10.24
N VAL A 443 9.40 -15.81 9.79
CA VAL A 443 9.29 -15.35 8.40
C VAL A 443 9.70 -13.89 8.32
N ASP A 444 10.70 -13.59 7.52
CA ASP A 444 11.04 -12.24 7.10
C ASP A 444 10.10 -11.82 5.96
N LEU A 445 9.18 -10.92 6.27
CA LEU A 445 8.14 -10.50 5.34
C LEU A 445 8.66 -9.62 4.19
N ILE A 446 9.85 -9.03 4.33
CA ILE A 446 10.47 -8.25 3.25
C ILE A 446 11.10 -9.18 2.22
N THR A 447 11.93 -10.11 2.68
CA THR A 447 12.69 -11.00 1.80
C THR A 447 11.93 -12.28 1.42
N GLY A 448 10.88 -12.61 2.17
CA GLY A 448 10.16 -13.87 2.04
C GLY A 448 10.93 -15.09 2.57
N ARG A 449 12.04 -14.89 3.29
CA ARG A 449 12.81 -15.98 3.90
C ARG A 449 12.09 -16.56 5.10
N VAL A 450 12.13 -17.87 5.20
CA VAL A 450 11.56 -18.64 6.32
C VAL A 450 12.70 -19.31 7.06
N TYR A 451 12.81 -19.04 8.35
CA TYR A 451 13.90 -19.54 9.21
C TYR A 451 13.37 -20.52 10.26
N ASN A 452 14.15 -21.58 10.53
CA ASN A 452 13.87 -22.49 11.63
C ASN A 452 14.09 -21.81 12.99
N VAL A 453 13.11 -21.91 13.88
CA VAL A 453 13.26 -21.49 15.28
C VAL A 453 13.62 -22.71 16.12
N LYS A 454 14.91 -22.86 16.47
CA LYS A 454 15.41 -24.05 17.18
C LYS A 454 15.38 -23.94 18.70
N ARG A 455 15.38 -22.73 19.25
CA ARG A 455 15.47 -22.47 20.68
C ARG A 455 14.12 -22.02 21.22
N TYR A 456 13.25 -22.98 21.49
CA TYR A 456 11.98 -22.68 22.15
C TYR A 456 11.67 -23.74 23.21
N ARG A 457 10.94 -23.31 24.26
CA ARG A 457 10.50 -24.16 25.34
C ARG A 457 9.06 -23.86 25.68
N GLY A 458 8.21 -24.84 25.59
CA GLY A 458 6.83 -24.79 26.06
C GLY A 458 6.73 -25.08 27.53
N ASP A 459 5.93 -24.29 28.25
CA ASP A 459 5.45 -24.63 29.60
C ASP A 459 3.94 -24.84 29.49
N VAL A 460 3.54 -26.07 29.19
CA VAL A 460 2.15 -26.45 28.99
C VAL A 460 1.31 -26.21 30.27
N MET A 461 1.90 -26.36 31.45
CA MET A 461 1.20 -26.13 32.73
C MET A 461 0.90 -24.65 32.97
N ALA A 462 1.78 -23.76 32.49
CA ALA A 462 1.63 -22.31 32.60
C ALA A 462 0.96 -21.69 31.36
N GLY A 463 0.61 -22.48 30.32
CA GLY A 463 -0.01 -21.98 29.10
C GLY A 463 0.85 -20.95 28.38
N ARG A 464 2.18 -21.13 28.31
CA ARG A 464 3.11 -20.17 27.71
C ARG A 464 4.22 -20.87 26.94
N GLN A 465 4.74 -20.19 25.92
CA GLN A 465 5.88 -20.67 25.14
C GLN A 465 6.95 -19.58 25.04
N LYS A 466 8.18 -19.94 25.44
CA LYS A 466 9.35 -19.04 25.38
C LYS A 466 10.19 -19.38 24.16
N PHE A 467 10.55 -18.36 23.41
CA PHE A 467 11.47 -18.38 22.27
C PHE A 467 12.72 -17.59 22.66
N THR A 468 13.91 -18.16 22.43
CA THR A 468 15.17 -17.57 22.90
C THR A 468 16.06 -17.22 21.71
N GLY A 469 16.62 -16.01 21.72
CA GLY A 469 17.57 -15.54 20.70
C GLY A 469 16.93 -15.29 19.34
N LEU A 470 15.66 -14.85 19.32
CA LEU A 470 15.05 -14.36 18.10
C LEU A 470 15.74 -13.07 17.65
N GLN A 471 16.09 -12.98 16.38
CA GLN A 471 16.69 -11.78 15.82
C GLN A 471 15.62 -10.86 15.27
N LEU A 472 15.40 -9.73 15.93
CA LEU A 472 14.42 -8.71 15.54
C LEU A 472 15.11 -7.39 15.23
N TRP A 473 14.46 -6.59 14.37
CA TRP A 473 14.86 -5.22 14.03
C TRP A 473 13.62 -4.38 13.66
N ASP A 474 13.78 -3.27 13.00
CA ASP A 474 12.70 -2.38 12.55
C ASP A 474 11.91 -2.89 11.33
N SER A 475 12.13 -4.14 10.92
CA SER A 475 11.43 -4.81 9.83
C SER A 475 10.48 -5.88 10.36
N PRO A 476 9.24 -5.95 9.88
CA PRO A 476 8.27 -6.94 10.35
C PRO A 476 8.71 -8.39 10.13
N MET A 477 8.69 -9.13 11.23
CA MET A 477 8.94 -10.56 11.31
C MET A 477 7.69 -11.27 11.79
N LEU A 478 7.33 -12.39 11.17
CA LEU A 478 6.21 -13.22 11.59
C LEU A 478 6.73 -14.52 12.22
N LEU A 479 6.51 -14.68 13.50
CA LEU A 479 6.68 -15.96 14.22
C LEU A 479 5.37 -16.73 14.10
N ILE A 480 5.38 -17.88 13.44
CA ILE A 480 4.16 -18.65 13.17
C ILE A 480 4.46 -20.16 13.21
N ASP A 481 3.46 -20.99 13.50
CA ASP A 481 3.58 -22.44 13.27
C ASP A 481 3.54 -22.71 11.76
N MET A 482 4.47 -23.53 11.26
CA MET A 482 4.60 -23.85 9.83
C MET A 482 3.28 -24.34 9.21
N LYS A 483 2.48 -25.11 9.94
CA LYS A 483 1.19 -25.65 9.48
C LYS A 483 0.15 -24.58 9.12
N PHE A 484 0.30 -23.34 9.65
CA PHE A 484 -0.62 -22.23 9.38
C PHE A 484 -0.20 -21.34 8.22
N LEU A 485 0.99 -21.56 7.65
CA LEU A 485 1.33 -20.96 6.37
C LEU A 485 0.51 -21.65 5.26
N PRO A 486 0.05 -20.91 4.24
CA PRO A 486 -0.73 -21.48 3.15
C PRO A 486 0.00 -22.67 2.52
N GLU A 487 -0.72 -23.76 2.22
CA GLU A 487 -0.15 -24.96 1.61
C GLU A 487 0.58 -24.61 0.30
N GLY A 488 1.81 -25.13 0.14
CA GLY A 488 2.66 -24.81 -1.01
C GLY A 488 3.25 -23.41 -1.02
N SER A 489 2.96 -22.58 0.01
CA SER A 489 3.48 -21.20 0.10
C SER A 489 4.95 -21.12 0.51
N VAL A 490 5.56 -22.23 0.93
CA VAL A 490 7.00 -22.31 1.25
C VAL A 490 7.68 -23.29 0.31
N SER A 491 8.67 -22.82 -0.42
CA SER A 491 9.55 -23.66 -1.23
C SER A 491 10.91 -23.80 -0.57
N VAL A 492 11.42 -25.03 -0.53
CA VAL A 492 12.81 -25.31 -0.17
C VAL A 492 13.59 -25.40 -1.48
N PRO A 493 14.50 -24.46 -1.78
CA PRO A 493 15.31 -24.56 -2.99
C PRO A 493 16.21 -25.80 -2.92
N VAL A 494 16.05 -26.69 -3.90
CA VAL A 494 16.88 -27.89 -4.04
C VAL A 494 17.81 -27.76 -5.24
N ASN A 495 18.98 -28.36 -5.13
CA ASN A 495 19.88 -28.56 -6.26
C ASN A 495 19.33 -29.66 -7.19
N SER A 496 19.90 -29.82 -8.37
CA SER A 496 19.52 -30.86 -9.33
C SER A 496 19.71 -32.30 -8.80
N ASP A 497 20.48 -32.47 -7.74
CA ASP A 497 20.70 -33.73 -7.04
C ASP A 497 19.75 -33.97 -5.85
N GLY A 498 18.78 -33.07 -5.64
CA GLY A 498 17.84 -33.13 -4.53
C GLY A 498 18.38 -32.61 -3.20
N SER A 499 19.64 -32.20 -3.11
CA SER A 499 20.17 -31.54 -1.90
C SER A 499 19.60 -30.13 -1.78
N VAL A 500 19.39 -29.66 -0.53
CA VAL A 500 18.97 -28.28 -0.28
C VAL A 500 20.04 -27.33 -0.84
N ARG A 501 19.65 -26.50 -1.79
CA ARG A 501 20.55 -25.52 -2.39
C ARG A 501 20.98 -24.54 -1.30
N ASP A 502 22.26 -24.56 -0.98
CA ASP A 502 22.85 -23.52 -0.13
C ASP A 502 22.64 -22.19 -0.87
N MET A 503 21.65 -21.41 -0.40
CA MET A 503 21.31 -20.14 -1.05
C MET A 503 22.40 -19.11 -0.69
N LYS A 504 23.60 -19.35 -1.23
CA LYS A 504 24.61 -18.30 -1.33
C LYS A 504 24.07 -17.27 -2.33
N TYR A 505 24.01 -16.08 -1.91
CA TYR A 505 23.42 -14.85 -2.44
C TYR A 505 23.92 -14.42 -3.81
#